data_472ad8f59e301133b877f5602071f5be
#
_entry.id   472ad8f59e301133b877f5602071f5be
#
_cell.length_a   1.000
_cell.length_b   1.000
_cell.length_c   1.000
_cell.angle_alpha   90.00
_cell.angle_beta   90.00
_cell.angle_gamma   90.00
#
_symmetry.space_group_name_H-M   'P 1'
#
loop_
_entity.id
_entity.type
_entity.pdbx_description
1 polymer ?
#
loop_
_entity_poly.entity_id
_entity_poly.type
_entity_poly.pdbx_seq_one_letter_code
_entity_poly.pdbx_strand_id
1 'polypeptide(L)'
;MNAPSIATRASALTWCDAVGTRHPVCDAECRIVSLVPSLTELLCELGLSAQLVGRTRYCIHPRATLKTIASVGGTKDVSLEKVRALKPTHVIVNIDENLRDTASALAEFVPQVIVTHPGQPEDNLALYQLFGGIFKRGEAAESLSTRYLAKLLEVRARRPRVSRRVLYLIWRAPWMSVARETYIAQTLAEFNLLTEPARSVSRYPEVRLADYRGQVDHVLLSSEPYPFRARHVAEVQAALPRAHVQLIDGEMTSWYGSRALPALDYLDDFTRALEVA
;
A
#
# COMPACT_ATOMS: atom_id res chain seq x y z
N MET A 1 -7.74 59.02 -15.00
CA MET A 1 -6.91 58.25 -14.06
C MET A 1 -7.59 56.89 -13.89
N ASN A 2 -7.07 55.88 -14.63
CA ASN A 2 -7.58 54.51 -14.55
C ASN A 2 -6.86 53.78 -13.42
N ALA A 3 -7.62 53.28 -12.43
CA ALA A 3 -7.10 52.41 -11.37
C ALA A 3 -6.76 51.02 -11.98
N PRO A 4 -5.63 50.40 -11.60
CA PRO A 4 -5.31 49.06 -12.07
C PRO A 4 -6.22 48.05 -11.33
N SER A 5 -6.93 47.25 -12.12
CA SER A 5 -7.67 46.10 -11.64
C SER A 5 -6.70 45.10 -11.02
N ILE A 6 -6.78 44.92 -9.70
CA ILE A 6 -6.10 43.84 -8.98
C ILE A 6 -6.86 42.55 -9.28
N ALA A 7 -6.47 41.85 -10.34
CA ALA A 7 -6.88 40.47 -10.54
C ALA A 7 -6.29 39.61 -9.40
N THR A 8 -7.08 39.31 -8.39
CA THR A 8 -6.74 38.35 -7.35
C THR A 8 -6.54 37.02 -8.04
N ARG A 9 -5.29 36.59 -8.22
CA ARG A 9 -4.97 35.20 -8.59
C ARG A 9 -5.48 34.33 -7.46
N ALA A 10 -6.62 33.69 -7.69
CA ALA A 10 -7.04 32.57 -6.85
C ALA A 10 -5.87 31.58 -6.83
N SER A 11 -5.26 31.36 -5.68
CA SER A 11 -4.23 30.34 -5.52
C SER A 11 -4.86 29.01 -5.91
N ALA A 12 -4.42 28.41 -7.02
CA ALA A 12 -4.91 27.12 -7.45
C ALA A 12 -4.70 26.11 -6.29
N LEU A 13 -5.77 25.41 -5.92
CA LEU A 13 -5.69 24.34 -4.92
C LEU A 13 -4.63 23.34 -5.37
N THR A 14 -3.65 23.08 -4.50
CA THR A 14 -2.58 22.12 -4.75
C THR A 14 -2.54 21.09 -3.63
N TRP A 15 -2.23 19.85 -4.00
CA TRP A 15 -2.13 18.72 -3.11
C TRP A 15 -0.68 18.30 -2.99
N CYS A 16 -0.21 17.99 -1.78
CA CYS A 16 1.19 17.68 -1.51
C CYS A 16 1.36 16.17 -1.36
N ASP A 17 2.32 15.60 -2.08
CA ASP A 17 2.67 14.19 -2.01
C ASP A 17 3.68 13.86 -0.90
N ALA A 18 4.11 12.60 -0.81
CA ALA A 18 4.98 12.11 0.26
C ALA A 18 6.42 12.69 0.23
N VAL A 19 6.83 13.29 -0.87
CA VAL A 19 8.16 13.96 -1.01
C VAL A 19 8.07 15.48 -1.02
N GLY A 20 6.87 16.03 -0.76
CA GLY A 20 6.65 17.46 -0.69
C GLY A 20 6.37 18.13 -2.04
N THR A 21 6.20 17.36 -3.13
CA THR A 21 5.82 17.88 -4.43
C THR A 21 4.36 18.30 -4.41
N ARG A 22 4.07 19.50 -4.95
CA ARG A 22 2.70 20.03 -5.06
C ARG A 22 2.11 19.71 -6.42
N HIS A 23 0.96 19.09 -6.42
CA HIS A 23 0.21 18.70 -7.60
C HIS A 23 -1.03 19.58 -7.75
N PRO A 24 -1.25 20.21 -8.91
CA PRO A 24 -2.48 20.93 -9.18
C PRO A 24 -3.64 19.94 -9.34
N VAL A 25 -4.85 20.45 -9.22
CA VAL A 25 -6.06 19.70 -9.61
C VAL A 25 -5.99 19.39 -11.11
N CYS A 26 -6.23 18.13 -11.46
CA CYS A 26 -6.23 17.70 -12.85
C CYS A 26 -7.35 18.38 -13.64
N ASP A 27 -7.03 18.96 -14.79
CA ASP A 27 -8.02 19.49 -15.74
C ASP A 27 -8.70 18.36 -16.54
N ALA A 28 -9.37 18.63 -17.64
CA ALA A 28 -10.38 17.75 -18.21
C ALA A 28 -9.92 16.33 -18.67
N GLU A 29 -8.66 16.12 -19.01
CA GLU A 29 -8.18 14.86 -19.59
C GLU A 29 -7.00 14.24 -18.81
N CYS A 30 -7.31 13.67 -17.65
CA CYS A 30 -6.32 12.88 -16.91
C CYS A 30 -6.03 11.56 -17.64
N ARG A 31 -4.75 11.29 -17.88
CA ARG A 31 -4.23 10.01 -18.35
C ARG A 31 -3.28 9.47 -17.29
N ILE A 32 -3.71 8.45 -16.57
CA ILE A 32 -3.03 7.96 -15.37
C ILE A 32 -2.32 6.64 -15.69
N VAL A 33 -1.05 6.55 -15.37
CA VAL A 33 -0.32 5.28 -15.26
C VAL A 33 -0.08 5.00 -13.79
N SER A 34 -0.54 3.85 -13.29
CA SER A 34 -0.30 3.43 -11.90
C SER A 34 0.75 2.32 -11.86
N LEU A 35 1.83 2.55 -11.11
CA LEU A 35 2.91 1.58 -10.93
C LEU A 35 2.78 0.81 -9.59
N VAL A 36 1.65 0.98 -8.90
CA VAL A 36 1.39 0.43 -7.56
C VAL A 36 0.07 -0.33 -7.58
N PRO A 37 0.07 -1.66 -7.29
CA PRO A 37 -1.13 -2.50 -7.37
C PRO A 37 -2.29 -2.00 -6.49
N SER A 38 -2.04 -1.73 -5.22
CA SER A 38 -3.04 -1.25 -4.27
C SER A 38 -3.65 0.10 -4.66
N LEU A 39 -2.82 1.01 -5.21
CA LEU A 39 -3.29 2.32 -5.68
C LEU A 39 -4.05 2.24 -7.01
N THR A 40 -3.73 1.24 -7.85
CA THR A 40 -4.53 0.96 -9.05
C THR A 40 -5.97 0.59 -8.65
N GLU A 41 -6.12 -0.24 -7.63
CA GLU A 41 -7.43 -0.60 -7.07
C GLU A 41 -8.14 0.63 -6.47
N LEU A 42 -7.43 1.45 -5.70
CA LEU A 42 -7.97 2.69 -5.15
C LEU A 42 -8.49 3.65 -6.25
N LEU A 43 -7.72 3.82 -7.33
CA LEU A 43 -8.17 4.65 -8.47
C LEU A 43 -9.47 4.12 -9.08
N CYS A 44 -9.61 2.80 -9.20
CA CYS A 44 -10.85 2.20 -9.68
C CYS A 44 -12.02 2.44 -8.71
N GLU A 45 -11.80 2.30 -7.40
CA GLU A 45 -12.81 2.58 -6.36
C GLU A 45 -13.25 4.05 -6.38
N LEU A 46 -12.33 4.98 -6.66
CA LEU A 46 -12.63 6.40 -6.82
C LEU A 46 -13.30 6.75 -8.17
N GLY A 47 -13.63 5.75 -9.00
CA GLY A 47 -14.29 5.96 -10.29
C GLY A 47 -13.36 6.50 -11.39
N LEU A 48 -12.05 6.22 -11.32
CA LEU A 48 -11.04 6.69 -12.27
C LEU A 48 -10.60 5.61 -13.27
N SER A 49 -11.36 4.53 -13.41
CA SER A 49 -11.02 3.42 -14.32
C SER A 49 -10.85 3.85 -15.78
N ALA A 50 -11.67 4.81 -16.25
CA ALA A 50 -11.58 5.34 -17.61
C ALA A 50 -10.32 6.19 -17.86
N GLN A 51 -9.74 6.76 -16.82
CA GLN A 51 -8.51 7.57 -16.87
C GLN A 51 -7.25 6.72 -16.79
N LEU A 52 -7.34 5.46 -16.35
CA LEU A 52 -6.22 4.53 -16.30
C LEU A 52 -5.83 4.09 -17.71
N VAL A 53 -4.65 4.52 -18.18
CA VAL A 53 -4.11 4.16 -19.48
C VAL A 53 -2.98 3.13 -19.40
N GLY A 54 -2.39 2.93 -18.22
CA GLY A 54 -1.32 1.95 -18.00
C GLY A 54 -1.22 1.50 -16.55
N ARG A 55 -0.72 0.27 -16.37
CA ARG A 55 -0.55 -0.39 -15.08
C ARG A 55 0.65 -1.34 -15.08
N THR A 56 1.08 -1.79 -13.91
CA THR A 56 2.03 -2.90 -13.84
C THR A 56 1.33 -4.25 -14.07
N ARG A 57 2.09 -5.32 -14.36
CA ARG A 57 1.54 -6.68 -14.45
C ARG A 57 0.99 -7.19 -13.12
N TYR A 58 1.41 -6.61 -11.99
CA TYR A 58 0.95 -6.96 -10.64
C TYR A 58 -0.34 -6.24 -10.23
N CYS A 59 -0.78 -5.25 -10.99
CA CYS A 59 -2.08 -4.61 -10.81
C CYS A 59 -3.16 -5.56 -11.35
N ILE A 60 -3.74 -6.38 -10.48
CA ILE A 60 -4.67 -7.47 -10.85
C ILE A 60 -6.11 -7.23 -10.39
N HIS A 61 -6.35 -6.23 -9.56
CA HIS A 61 -7.69 -5.86 -9.05
C HIS A 61 -8.10 -4.46 -9.49
N PRO A 62 -9.39 -4.28 -9.88
CA PRO A 62 -10.40 -5.30 -10.19
C PRO A 62 -10.14 -5.96 -11.56
N ARG A 63 -10.14 -7.28 -11.60
CA ARG A 63 -9.73 -8.07 -12.79
C ARG A 63 -10.45 -7.70 -14.09
N ALA A 64 -11.76 -7.49 -14.00
CA ALA A 64 -12.57 -7.19 -15.17
C ALA A 64 -12.14 -5.86 -15.84
N THR A 65 -11.95 -4.83 -15.04
CA THR A 65 -11.55 -3.49 -15.48
C THR A 65 -10.14 -3.48 -16.07
N LEU A 66 -9.19 -4.18 -15.41
CA LEU A 66 -7.78 -4.09 -15.78
C LEU A 66 -7.38 -4.93 -17.00
N LYS A 67 -8.25 -5.81 -17.51
CA LYS A 67 -7.94 -6.65 -18.69
C LYS A 67 -7.57 -5.84 -19.94
N THR A 68 -8.18 -4.69 -20.12
CA THR A 68 -8.01 -3.83 -21.31
C THR A 68 -6.95 -2.76 -21.13
N ILE A 69 -6.41 -2.59 -19.90
CA ILE A 69 -5.44 -1.55 -19.60
C ILE A 69 -4.02 -2.08 -19.87
N ALA A 70 -3.24 -1.31 -20.63
CA ALA A 70 -1.90 -1.67 -21.05
C ALA A 70 -0.97 -1.96 -19.87
N SER A 71 -0.17 -3.04 -19.96
CA SER A 71 0.87 -3.35 -18.98
C SER A 71 2.19 -2.71 -19.38
N VAL A 72 2.78 -1.94 -18.47
CA VAL A 72 4.06 -1.24 -18.67
C VAL A 72 5.26 -1.93 -18.01
N GLY A 73 5.11 -3.17 -17.54
CA GLY A 73 6.16 -3.94 -16.86
C GLY A 73 5.79 -4.30 -15.44
N GLY A 74 6.78 -4.53 -14.59
CA GLY A 74 6.59 -4.75 -13.14
C GLY A 74 6.78 -3.47 -12.31
N THR A 75 6.83 -3.62 -10.99
CA THR A 75 7.04 -2.48 -10.07
C THR A 75 8.51 -2.03 -10.05
N LYS A 76 9.46 -2.95 -10.25
CA LYS A 76 10.91 -2.68 -10.27
C LYS A 76 11.50 -2.67 -11.68
N ASP A 77 10.80 -3.21 -12.68
CA ASP A 77 11.22 -3.34 -14.08
C ASP A 77 10.20 -2.67 -15.03
N VAL A 78 10.00 -1.37 -14.85
CA VAL A 78 9.09 -0.55 -15.65
C VAL A 78 9.70 -0.24 -17.01
N SER A 79 8.94 -0.45 -18.09
CA SER A 79 9.33 0.01 -19.44
C SER A 79 8.98 1.49 -19.63
N LEU A 80 9.97 2.36 -19.54
CA LEU A 80 9.80 3.80 -19.78
C LEU A 80 9.29 4.10 -21.18
N GLU A 81 9.68 3.31 -22.17
CA GLU A 81 9.21 3.44 -23.56
C GLU A 81 7.70 3.21 -23.65
N LYS A 82 7.19 2.13 -23.02
CA LYS A 82 5.74 1.88 -22.99
C LYS A 82 4.99 2.98 -22.25
N VAL A 83 5.53 3.47 -21.13
CA VAL A 83 4.92 4.59 -20.41
C VAL A 83 4.86 5.84 -21.31
N ARG A 84 5.96 6.17 -21.99
CA ARG A 84 6.04 7.34 -22.91
C ARG A 84 5.03 7.23 -24.06
N ALA A 85 4.87 6.04 -24.64
CA ALA A 85 3.90 5.79 -25.72
C ALA A 85 2.45 6.02 -25.28
N LEU A 86 2.12 5.81 -24.00
CA LEU A 86 0.79 6.06 -23.44
C LEU A 86 0.51 7.55 -23.19
N LYS A 87 1.52 8.44 -23.31
CA LYS A 87 1.41 9.89 -23.08
C LYS A 87 0.65 10.23 -21.78
N PRO A 88 1.08 9.72 -20.62
CA PRO A 88 0.40 9.99 -19.37
C PRO A 88 0.56 11.46 -18.96
N THR A 89 -0.47 11.99 -18.29
CA THR A 89 -0.39 13.27 -17.58
C THR A 89 0.08 13.05 -16.14
N HIS A 90 -0.24 11.88 -15.56
CA HIS A 90 0.11 11.53 -14.20
C HIS A 90 0.67 10.10 -14.15
N VAL A 91 1.73 9.92 -13.36
CA VAL A 91 2.22 8.59 -12.96
C VAL A 91 2.21 8.50 -11.45
N ILE A 92 1.74 7.39 -10.91
CA ILE A 92 1.67 7.12 -9.48
C ILE A 92 2.73 6.09 -9.12
N VAL A 93 3.56 6.42 -8.14
CA VAL A 93 4.65 5.59 -7.62
C VAL A 93 4.61 5.53 -6.08
N ASN A 94 5.29 4.52 -5.52
CA ASN A 94 5.46 4.37 -4.08
C ASN A 94 6.94 4.15 -3.75
N ILE A 95 7.41 4.72 -2.63
CA ILE A 95 8.82 4.68 -2.21
C ILE A 95 9.31 3.24 -1.95
N ASP A 96 8.49 2.38 -1.36
CA ASP A 96 8.88 1.00 -1.04
C ASP A 96 8.78 0.07 -2.27
N GLU A 97 7.88 0.37 -3.21
CA GLU A 97 7.57 -0.53 -4.32
C GLU A 97 8.32 -0.20 -5.61
N ASN A 98 8.63 1.07 -5.86
CA ASN A 98 9.26 1.49 -7.11
C ASN A 98 10.71 1.95 -6.88
N LEU A 99 11.55 1.86 -7.92
CA LEU A 99 12.90 2.36 -7.86
C LEU A 99 12.91 3.90 -7.98
N ARG A 100 13.74 4.57 -7.17
CA ARG A 100 13.93 6.01 -7.23
C ARG A 100 14.35 6.49 -8.61
N ASP A 101 15.27 5.76 -9.26
CA ASP A 101 15.77 6.10 -10.60
C ASP A 101 14.65 6.02 -11.64
N THR A 102 13.72 5.06 -11.50
CA THR A 102 12.53 4.97 -12.36
C THR A 102 11.64 6.21 -12.18
N ALA A 103 11.38 6.64 -10.95
CA ALA A 103 10.59 7.84 -10.69
C ALA A 103 11.27 9.10 -11.25
N SER A 104 12.59 9.22 -11.11
CA SER A 104 13.38 10.34 -11.68
C SER A 104 13.31 10.38 -13.21
N ALA A 105 13.48 9.24 -13.86
CA ALA A 105 13.41 9.15 -15.32
C ALA A 105 11.99 9.43 -15.87
N LEU A 106 10.95 9.06 -15.11
CA LEU A 106 9.56 9.39 -15.44
C LEU A 106 9.32 10.90 -15.37
N ALA A 107 9.88 11.59 -14.39
CA ALA A 107 9.72 13.02 -14.20
C ALA A 107 10.32 13.87 -15.35
N GLU A 108 11.20 13.30 -16.18
CA GLU A 108 11.74 13.98 -17.36
C GLU A 108 10.71 14.19 -18.48
N PHE A 109 9.63 13.40 -18.50
CA PHE A 109 8.66 13.48 -19.60
C PHE A 109 7.19 13.36 -19.16
N VAL A 110 6.92 13.08 -17.89
CA VAL A 110 5.56 13.05 -17.34
C VAL A 110 5.33 14.34 -16.54
N PRO A 111 4.26 15.09 -16.83
CA PRO A 111 3.99 16.36 -16.15
C PRO A 111 3.85 16.23 -14.63
N GLN A 112 3.23 15.13 -14.14
CA GLN A 112 3.00 14.89 -12.72
C GLN A 112 3.40 13.46 -12.33
N VAL A 113 4.42 13.33 -11.47
CA VAL A 113 4.79 12.06 -10.83
C VAL A 113 4.42 12.16 -9.36
N ILE A 114 3.36 11.46 -8.96
CA ILE A 114 2.83 11.47 -7.60
C ILE A 114 3.51 10.37 -6.79
N VAL A 115 4.27 10.76 -5.78
CA VAL A 115 5.00 9.83 -4.92
C VAL A 115 4.21 9.59 -3.63
N THR A 116 3.95 8.33 -3.32
CA THR A 116 3.23 7.93 -2.11
C THR A 116 4.13 7.16 -1.15
N HIS A 117 3.84 7.21 0.15
CA HIS A 117 4.55 6.44 1.17
C HIS A 117 3.71 6.28 2.44
N PRO A 118 2.57 5.61 2.41
CA PRO A 118 1.83 5.32 3.64
C PRO A 118 2.65 4.37 4.52
N GLY A 119 2.86 4.74 5.78
CA GLY A 119 3.62 3.97 6.77
C GLY A 119 2.74 3.37 7.87
N GLN A 120 1.50 3.85 8.00
CA GLN A 120 0.57 3.44 9.05
C GLN A 120 -0.89 3.49 8.56
N PRO A 121 -1.83 2.83 9.25
CA PRO A 121 -3.24 2.77 8.83
C PRO A 121 -3.90 4.13 8.61
N GLU A 122 -3.61 5.14 9.44
CA GLU A 122 -4.17 6.49 9.33
C GLU A 122 -3.79 7.20 8.02
N ASP A 123 -2.66 6.86 7.45
CA ASP A 123 -2.16 7.49 6.21
C ASP A 123 -3.09 7.22 5.01
N ASN A 124 -3.97 6.20 5.10
CA ASN A 124 -5.01 5.98 4.11
C ASN A 124 -5.94 7.18 3.95
N LEU A 125 -6.26 7.88 5.04
CA LEU A 125 -7.13 9.06 4.99
C LEU A 125 -6.51 10.19 4.16
N ALA A 126 -5.22 10.47 4.37
CA ALA A 126 -4.47 11.45 3.59
C ALA A 126 -4.34 11.02 2.12
N LEU A 127 -4.17 9.72 1.86
CA LEU A 127 -4.08 9.15 0.52
C LEU A 127 -5.40 9.29 -0.26
N TYR A 128 -6.56 9.04 0.38
CA TYR A 128 -7.88 9.25 -0.23
C TYR A 128 -8.10 10.71 -0.58
N GLN A 129 -7.76 11.63 0.34
CA GLN A 129 -7.88 13.07 0.12
C GLN A 129 -6.95 13.55 -1.01
N LEU A 130 -5.72 13.07 -1.06
CA LEU A 130 -4.75 13.39 -2.10
C LEU A 130 -5.33 13.08 -3.49
N PHE A 131 -5.78 11.84 -3.70
CA PHE A 131 -6.31 11.44 -5.00
C PHE A 131 -7.70 12.03 -5.28
N GLY A 132 -8.55 12.12 -4.26
CA GLY A 132 -9.85 12.80 -4.36
C GLY A 132 -9.72 14.24 -4.80
N GLY A 133 -8.73 14.94 -4.26
CA GLY A 133 -8.45 16.34 -4.60
C GLY A 133 -7.81 16.52 -5.97
N ILE A 134 -6.72 15.81 -6.26
CA ILE A 134 -6.04 15.90 -7.57
C ILE A 134 -7.01 15.56 -8.71
N PHE A 135 -7.78 14.49 -8.59
CA PHE A 135 -8.58 13.93 -9.68
C PHE A 135 -10.07 14.29 -9.62
N LYS A 136 -10.46 15.29 -8.81
CA LYS A 136 -11.87 15.74 -8.68
C LYS A 136 -12.82 14.60 -8.30
N ARG A 137 -12.44 13.80 -7.31
CA ARG A 137 -13.23 12.69 -6.75
C ARG A 137 -13.48 12.88 -5.25
N GLY A 138 -13.69 14.13 -4.81
CA GLY A 138 -13.82 14.49 -3.41
C GLY A 138 -14.93 13.72 -2.69
N GLU A 139 -16.13 13.59 -3.29
CA GLU A 139 -17.26 12.86 -2.68
C GLU A 139 -16.94 11.37 -2.47
N ALA A 140 -16.34 10.70 -3.47
CA ALA A 140 -15.94 9.29 -3.35
C ALA A 140 -14.84 9.11 -2.29
N ALA A 141 -13.87 10.02 -2.25
CA ALA A 141 -12.80 10.01 -1.26
C ALA A 141 -13.33 10.24 0.16
N GLU A 142 -14.27 11.17 0.35
CA GLU A 142 -14.91 11.45 1.64
C GLU A 142 -15.74 10.26 2.13
N SER A 143 -16.53 9.66 1.24
CA SER A 143 -17.31 8.45 1.55
C SER A 143 -16.39 7.30 2.00
N LEU A 144 -15.28 7.06 1.28
CA LEU A 144 -14.31 6.03 1.64
C LEU A 144 -13.61 6.37 2.95
N SER A 145 -13.22 7.63 3.17
CA SER A 145 -12.59 8.11 4.41
C SER A 145 -13.49 7.87 5.63
N THR A 146 -14.78 8.23 5.52
CA THR A 146 -15.75 8.05 6.60
C THR A 146 -15.93 6.58 6.97
N ARG A 147 -16.10 5.71 5.98
CA ARG A 147 -16.24 4.26 6.19
C ARG A 147 -14.97 3.67 6.82
N TYR A 148 -13.81 4.04 6.31
CA TYR A 148 -12.52 3.55 6.80
C TYR A 148 -12.26 3.98 8.25
N LEU A 149 -12.46 5.27 8.55
CA LEU A 149 -12.25 5.80 9.90
C LEU A 149 -13.18 5.15 10.92
N ALA A 150 -14.47 4.99 10.57
CA ALA A 150 -15.44 4.33 11.44
C ALA A 150 -15.00 2.89 11.77
N LYS A 151 -14.56 2.12 10.75
CA LYS A 151 -14.07 0.74 10.95
C LYS A 151 -12.77 0.70 11.75
N LEU A 152 -11.84 1.59 11.50
CA LEU A 152 -10.57 1.66 12.25
C LEU A 152 -10.83 1.94 13.75
N LEU A 153 -11.75 2.84 14.06
CA LEU A 153 -12.15 3.13 15.44
C LEU A 153 -12.86 1.95 16.10
N GLU A 154 -13.71 1.22 15.34
CA GLU A 154 -14.36 0.00 15.82
C GLU A 154 -13.33 -1.09 16.18
N VAL A 155 -12.35 -1.35 15.31
CA VAL A 155 -11.26 -2.30 15.56
C VAL A 155 -10.46 -1.90 16.79
N ARG A 156 -10.09 -0.64 16.92
CA ARG A 156 -9.36 -0.12 18.08
C ARG A 156 -10.12 -0.29 19.40
N ALA A 157 -11.44 -0.11 19.37
CA ALA A 157 -12.27 -0.32 20.54
C ALA A 157 -12.35 -1.79 20.97
N ARG A 158 -12.15 -2.73 20.04
CA ARG A 158 -12.18 -4.19 20.28
C ARG A 158 -10.80 -4.82 20.41
N ARG A 159 -9.75 -4.03 20.31
CA ARG A 159 -8.36 -4.50 20.29
C ARG A 159 -8.09 -5.54 21.41
N PRO A 160 -7.48 -6.69 21.12
CA PRO A 160 -7.12 -7.69 22.11
C PRO A 160 -6.28 -7.08 23.24
N ARG A 161 -6.49 -7.55 24.49
CA ARG A 161 -5.72 -7.03 25.64
C ARG A 161 -4.30 -7.56 25.70
N VAL A 162 -4.06 -8.73 25.09
CA VAL A 162 -2.76 -9.41 25.11
C VAL A 162 -2.05 -9.17 23.80
N SER A 163 -0.83 -8.65 23.88
CA SER A 163 0.04 -8.54 22.72
C SER A 163 0.72 -9.86 22.41
N ARG A 164 0.85 -10.18 21.12
CA ARG A 164 1.55 -11.37 20.62
C ARG A 164 2.74 -10.95 19.76
N ARG A 165 3.89 -11.59 19.97
CA ARG A 165 5.08 -11.36 19.16
C ARG A 165 5.00 -12.20 17.90
N VAL A 166 5.15 -11.56 16.76
CA VAL A 166 4.92 -12.16 15.45
C VAL A 166 6.16 -12.01 14.57
N LEU A 167 6.65 -13.10 13.99
CA LEU A 167 7.58 -13.05 12.87
C LEU A 167 6.76 -13.09 11.57
N TYR A 168 6.71 -11.96 10.86
CA TYR A 168 5.98 -11.85 9.59
C TYR A 168 6.96 -12.05 8.44
N LEU A 169 6.86 -13.16 7.70
CA LEU A 169 7.78 -13.50 6.63
C LEU A 169 7.21 -13.11 5.26
N ILE A 170 8.01 -12.35 4.50
CA ILE A 170 7.66 -11.84 3.16
C ILE A 170 8.48 -12.49 2.05
N TRP A 171 9.60 -13.15 2.35
CA TRP A 171 10.50 -13.76 1.37
C TRP A 171 11.21 -14.98 1.93
N ARG A 172 11.60 -15.88 1.03
CA ARG A 172 12.37 -17.10 1.33
C ARG A 172 13.62 -17.16 0.45
N ALA A 173 14.76 -17.50 1.08
CA ALA A 173 16.07 -17.60 0.44
C ALA A 173 16.59 -16.26 -0.13
N PRO A 174 16.99 -15.31 0.75
CA PRO A 174 17.03 -15.40 2.21
C PRO A 174 15.65 -15.23 2.84
N TRP A 175 15.50 -15.63 4.12
CA TRP A 175 14.31 -15.29 4.89
C TRP A 175 14.30 -13.78 5.16
N MET A 176 13.19 -13.11 4.89
CA MET A 176 13.03 -11.70 5.15
C MET A 176 11.75 -11.42 5.92
N SER A 177 11.82 -10.47 6.82
CA SER A 177 10.72 -9.99 7.65
C SER A 177 10.44 -8.51 7.40
N VAL A 178 9.56 -7.91 8.20
CA VAL A 178 9.20 -6.50 8.17
C VAL A 178 9.58 -5.81 9.49
N ALA A 179 10.19 -4.64 9.42
CA ALA A 179 10.45 -3.81 10.58
C ALA A 179 9.17 -3.08 11.03
N ARG A 180 9.17 -2.58 12.27
CA ARG A 180 7.98 -1.95 12.89
C ARG A 180 7.53 -0.66 12.21
N GLU A 181 8.40 0.00 11.47
CA GLU A 181 8.11 1.24 10.74
C GLU A 181 7.45 0.99 9.36
N THR A 182 7.10 -0.26 9.03
CA THR A 182 6.40 -0.59 7.79
C THR A 182 4.90 -0.54 7.96
N TYR A 183 4.17 -0.25 6.86
CA TYR A 183 2.71 -0.28 6.84
C TYR A 183 2.15 -1.62 7.35
N ILE A 184 2.74 -2.74 6.92
CA ILE A 184 2.37 -4.09 7.36
C ILE A 184 2.44 -4.22 8.88
N ALA A 185 3.56 -3.81 9.47
CA ALA A 185 3.78 -3.94 10.90
C ALA A 185 2.84 -3.04 11.71
N GLN A 186 2.60 -1.81 11.23
CA GLN A 186 1.67 -0.88 11.87
C GLN A 186 0.22 -1.36 11.76
N THR A 187 -0.17 -1.94 10.63
CA THR A 187 -1.49 -2.53 10.45
C THR A 187 -1.71 -3.73 11.39
N LEU A 188 -0.75 -4.64 11.50
CA LEU A 188 -0.80 -5.77 12.44
C LEU A 188 -0.82 -5.30 13.90
N ALA A 189 -0.13 -4.21 14.22
CA ALA A 189 -0.11 -3.63 15.55
C ALA A 189 -1.49 -3.09 16.00
N GLU A 190 -2.40 -2.73 15.09
CA GLU A 190 -3.79 -2.40 15.44
C GLU A 190 -4.53 -3.58 16.10
N PHE A 191 -4.07 -4.79 15.86
CA PHE A 191 -4.61 -6.04 16.41
C PHE A 191 -3.71 -6.63 17.51
N ASN A 192 -2.79 -5.85 18.10
CA ASN A 192 -1.79 -6.29 19.07
C ASN A 192 -0.87 -7.43 18.58
N LEU A 193 -0.68 -7.57 17.27
CA LEU A 193 0.30 -8.44 16.64
C LEU A 193 1.59 -7.63 16.42
N LEU A 194 2.55 -7.75 17.34
CA LEU A 194 3.77 -6.96 17.32
C LEU A 194 4.88 -7.69 16.55
N THR A 195 5.29 -7.11 15.43
CA THR A 195 6.28 -7.74 14.54
C THR A 195 7.69 -7.73 15.14
N GLU A 196 8.43 -8.81 14.86
CA GLU A 196 9.85 -8.95 15.13
C GLU A 196 10.64 -9.02 13.79
N PRO A 197 11.85 -8.43 13.74
CA PRO A 197 12.60 -7.80 14.82
C PRO A 197 11.99 -6.46 15.27
N ALA A 198 11.99 -6.21 16.61
CA ALA A 198 11.48 -4.96 17.19
C ALA A 198 12.28 -3.73 16.75
N ARG A 199 13.56 -3.92 16.40
CA ARG A 199 14.47 -2.86 15.91
C ARG A 199 15.25 -3.40 14.72
N SER A 200 15.31 -2.61 13.66
CA SER A 200 16.11 -2.92 12.47
C SER A 200 16.51 -1.64 11.76
N VAL A 201 17.70 -1.64 11.14
CA VAL A 201 18.15 -0.55 10.27
C VAL A 201 17.45 -0.62 8.91
N SER A 202 17.15 -1.84 8.44
CA SER A 202 16.40 -2.06 7.21
C SER A 202 14.90 -2.18 7.49
N ARG A 203 14.06 -1.58 6.65
CA ARG A 203 12.60 -1.75 6.70
C ARG A 203 12.19 -3.20 6.43
N TYR A 204 12.98 -3.92 5.62
CA TYR A 204 12.75 -5.33 5.22
C TYR A 204 14.02 -6.13 5.50
N PRO A 205 14.27 -6.51 6.78
CA PRO A 205 15.50 -7.16 7.18
C PRO A 205 15.53 -8.63 6.75
N GLU A 206 16.73 -9.10 6.41
CA GLU A 206 17.03 -10.53 6.42
C GLU A 206 17.05 -11.05 7.84
N VAL A 207 16.52 -12.27 8.04
CA VAL A 207 16.40 -12.90 9.35
C VAL A 207 16.86 -14.35 9.32
N ARG A 208 17.36 -14.85 10.44
CA ARG A 208 17.64 -16.28 10.62
C ARG A 208 16.59 -16.85 11.57
N LEU A 209 15.83 -17.84 11.12
CA LEU A 209 14.73 -18.42 11.90
C LEU A 209 15.20 -18.90 13.29
N ALA A 210 16.43 -19.42 13.37
CA ALA A 210 16.99 -19.93 14.65
C ALA A 210 17.05 -18.86 15.75
N ASP A 211 17.21 -17.58 15.37
CA ASP A 211 17.33 -16.46 16.31
C ASP A 211 15.98 -16.16 17.01
N TYR A 212 14.87 -16.63 16.45
CA TYR A 212 13.51 -16.41 16.98
C TYR A 212 12.94 -17.59 17.79
N ARG A 213 13.74 -18.62 18.05
CA ARG A 213 13.32 -19.78 18.86
C ARG A 213 12.92 -19.34 20.27
N GLY A 214 11.65 -19.56 20.61
CA GLY A 214 11.10 -19.16 21.92
C GLY A 214 10.93 -17.65 22.10
N GLN A 215 11.14 -16.85 21.05
CA GLN A 215 11.00 -15.40 21.11
C GLN A 215 9.73 -14.88 20.46
N VAL A 216 9.07 -15.68 19.65
CA VAL A 216 7.83 -15.31 18.94
C VAL A 216 6.73 -16.31 19.25
N ASP A 217 5.50 -15.81 19.35
CA ASP A 217 4.31 -16.62 19.61
C ASP A 217 3.76 -17.17 18.29
N HIS A 218 3.82 -16.37 17.20
CA HIS A 218 3.33 -16.74 15.89
C HIS A 218 4.36 -16.46 14.81
N VAL A 219 4.31 -17.25 13.71
CA VAL A 219 4.96 -16.93 12.44
C VAL A 219 3.91 -16.87 11.36
N LEU A 220 3.79 -15.73 10.72
CA LEU A 220 2.85 -15.47 9.65
C LEU A 220 3.58 -15.49 8.30
N LEU A 221 3.16 -16.40 7.43
CA LEU A 221 3.74 -16.58 6.09
C LEU A 221 2.84 -15.87 5.09
N SER A 222 3.26 -14.73 4.57
CA SER A 222 2.50 -13.90 3.65
C SER A 222 2.31 -14.57 2.28
N SER A 223 1.14 -14.39 1.66
CA SER A 223 0.88 -14.86 0.30
C SER A 223 1.64 -14.05 -0.76
N GLU A 224 2.19 -12.90 -0.41
CA GLU A 224 2.98 -12.01 -1.27
C GLU A 224 4.06 -11.23 -0.48
N PRO A 225 5.11 -10.69 -1.15
CA PRO A 225 5.47 -10.87 -2.54
C PRO A 225 5.97 -12.28 -2.86
N TYR A 226 6.47 -13.06 -1.88
CA TYR A 226 6.77 -14.46 -2.04
C TYR A 226 5.52 -15.30 -1.81
N PRO A 227 5.10 -16.17 -2.75
CA PRO A 227 3.87 -16.94 -2.63
C PRO A 227 4.03 -18.11 -1.65
N PHE A 228 4.04 -17.84 -0.36
CA PHE A 228 4.07 -18.89 0.65
C PHE A 228 2.85 -19.82 0.53
N ARG A 229 3.04 -21.11 0.85
CA ARG A 229 2.04 -22.16 0.72
C ARG A 229 2.17 -23.15 1.90
N ALA A 230 1.21 -24.06 2.07
CA ALA A 230 1.18 -25.04 3.15
C ALA A 230 2.49 -25.82 3.36
N ARG A 231 3.22 -26.17 2.28
CA ARG A 231 4.53 -26.83 2.39
C ARG A 231 5.57 -26.03 3.18
N HIS A 232 5.50 -24.69 3.11
CA HIS A 232 6.43 -23.82 3.83
C HIS A 232 6.08 -23.71 5.31
N VAL A 233 4.80 -23.94 5.68
CA VAL A 233 4.37 -24.00 7.08
C VAL A 233 5.13 -25.12 7.80
N ALA A 234 5.19 -26.33 7.22
CA ALA A 234 5.91 -27.46 7.82
C ALA A 234 7.42 -27.17 7.96
N GLU A 235 8.04 -26.54 6.97
CA GLU A 235 9.46 -26.15 7.00
C GLU A 235 9.77 -25.20 8.15
N VAL A 236 8.96 -24.13 8.30
CA VAL A 236 9.15 -23.13 9.35
C VAL A 236 8.77 -23.68 10.72
N GLN A 237 7.72 -24.52 10.80
CA GLN A 237 7.31 -25.18 12.05
C GLN A 237 8.42 -26.08 12.61
N ALA A 238 9.15 -26.80 11.73
CA ALA A 238 10.29 -27.60 12.15
C ALA A 238 11.45 -26.74 12.72
N ALA A 239 11.66 -25.55 12.17
CA ALA A 239 12.67 -24.59 12.65
C ALA A 239 12.27 -23.89 13.96
N LEU A 240 10.96 -23.62 14.14
CA LEU A 240 10.37 -22.87 15.25
C LEU A 240 9.24 -23.70 15.93
N PRO A 241 9.57 -24.81 16.60
CA PRO A 241 8.58 -25.78 17.06
C PRO A 241 7.61 -25.27 18.15
N ARG A 242 7.96 -24.16 18.82
CA ARG A 242 7.11 -23.56 19.86
C ARG A 242 6.22 -22.43 19.35
N ALA A 243 6.50 -21.91 18.15
CA ALA A 243 5.69 -20.87 17.53
C ALA A 243 4.50 -21.49 16.77
N HIS A 244 3.37 -20.81 16.72
CA HIS A 244 2.27 -21.20 15.84
C HIS A 244 2.51 -20.65 14.43
N VAL A 245 2.70 -21.54 13.45
CA VAL A 245 3.05 -21.15 12.06
C VAL A 245 1.84 -21.30 11.15
N GLN A 246 1.47 -20.22 10.45
CA GLN A 246 0.32 -20.25 9.54
C GLN A 246 0.48 -19.28 8.37
N LEU A 247 -0.37 -19.46 7.36
CA LEU A 247 -0.48 -18.56 6.22
C LEU A 247 -1.33 -17.34 6.59
N ILE A 248 -1.03 -16.22 5.98
CA ILE A 248 -1.85 -15.00 6.05
C ILE A 248 -1.97 -14.41 4.64
N ASP A 249 -3.10 -13.78 4.35
CA ASP A 249 -3.30 -13.06 3.10
C ASP A 249 -2.44 -11.78 3.08
N GLY A 250 -1.44 -11.76 2.20
CA GLY A 250 -0.51 -10.65 2.07
C GLY A 250 -1.17 -9.39 1.56
N GLU A 251 -2.12 -9.50 0.63
CA GLU A 251 -2.84 -8.32 0.13
C GLU A 251 -3.64 -7.64 1.25
N MET A 252 -4.24 -8.41 2.16
CA MET A 252 -5.00 -7.88 3.30
C MET A 252 -4.12 -7.27 4.39
N THR A 253 -2.82 -7.51 4.38
CA THR A 253 -1.88 -6.93 5.35
C THR A 253 -1.04 -5.81 4.79
N SER A 254 -0.76 -5.82 3.48
CA SER A 254 0.18 -4.91 2.83
C SER A 254 -0.47 -3.83 1.97
N TRP A 255 -1.70 -4.07 1.46
CA TRP A 255 -2.33 -3.13 0.53
C TRP A 255 -3.05 -2.01 1.27
N TYR A 256 -2.47 -0.83 1.22
CA TYR A 256 -3.12 0.43 1.55
C TYR A 256 -4.09 0.85 0.42
N GLY A 257 -4.81 1.94 0.63
CA GLY A 257 -5.86 2.37 -0.29
C GLY A 257 -7.20 1.69 -0.01
N SER A 258 -7.99 1.41 -1.03
CA SER A 258 -9.36 0.88 -0.87
C SER A 258 -9.40 -0.48 -0.17
N ARG A 259 -8.39 -1.33 -0.37
CA ARG A 259 -8.30 -2.64 0.27
C ARG A 259 -8.05 -2.57 1.78
N ALA A 260 -7.54 -1.45 2.29
CA ALA A 260 -7.37 -1.25 3.72
C ALA A 260 -8.70 -1.37 4.50
N LEU A 261 -9.83 -1.03 3.90
CA LEU A 261 -11.14 -1.16 4.55
C LEU A 261 -11.54 -2.63 4.79
N PRO A 262 -11.64 -3.52 3.77
CA PRO A 262 -11.92 -4.94 4.02
C PRO A 262 -10.79 -5.65 4.76
N ALA A 263 -9.56 -5.14 4.72
CA ALA A 263 -8.43 -5.69 5.48
C ALA A 263 -8.66 -5.62 7.00
N LEU A 264 -9.31 -4.57 7.50
CA LEU A 264 -9.64 -4.46 8.92
C LEU A 264 -10.62 -5.55 9.38
N ASP A 265 -11.62 -5.90 8.58
CA ASP A 265 -12.53 -7.00 8.87
C ASP A 265 -11.80 -8.35 8.84
N TYR A 266 -11.00 -8.58 7.78
CA TYR A 266 -10.20 -9.79 7.65
C TYR A 266 -9.27 -10.00 8.85
N LEU A 267 -8.55 -8.96 9.28
CA LEU A 267 -7.60 -9.06 10.40
C LEU A 267 -8.30 -9.20 11.75
N ASP A 268 -9.48 -8.62 11.94
CA ASP A 268 -10.29 -8.82 13.14
C ASP A 268 -10.72 -10.29 13.26
N ASP A 269 -11.24 -10.89 12.19
CA ASP A 269 -11.60 -12.31 12.14
C ASP A 269 -10.38 -13.22 12.31
N PHE A 270 -9.27 -12.91 11.63
CA PHE A 270 -8.02 -13.64 11.74
C PHE A 270 -7.49 -13.66 13.17
N THR A 271 -7.49 -12.52 13.85
CA THR A 271 -6.96 -12.39 15.20
C THR A 271 -7.85 -13.11 16.22
N ARG A 272 -9.17 -13.06 16.06
CA ARG A 272 -10.09 -13.85 16.89
C ARG A 272 -9.86 -15.36 16.75
N ALA A 273 -9.57 -15.82 15.54
CA ALA A 273 -9.24 -17.23 15.32
C ALA A 273 -7.94 -17.64 16.04
N LEU A 274 -6.97 -16.71 16.20
CA LEU A 274 -5.75 -16.95 16.98
C LEU A 274 -6.02 -17.08 18.50
N GLU A 275 -7.09 -16.51 19.01
CA GLU A 275 -7.41 -16.58 20.45
C GLU A 275 -8.04 -17.92 20.86
N VAL A 276 -8.60 -18.64 19.90
CA VAL A 276 -9.29 -19.92 20.12
C VAL A 276 -8.35 -21.12 19.88
N ALA A 277 -7.22 -20.93 19.20
CA ALA A 277 -6.26 -21.97 18.85
C ALA A 277 -5.16 -22.12 19.91
#